data_fd2bb899bfb4bb3e5045a859a9218c3f
#
_entry.id   fd2bb899bfb4bb3e5045a859a9218c3f
#
_cell.length_a   1.000
_cell.length_b   1.000
_cell.length_c   1.000
_cell.angle_alpha   90.00
_cell.angle_beta   90.00
_cell.angle_gamma   90.00
#
_symmetry.space_group_name_H-M   'P 1'
#
loop_
_entity.id
_entity.type
_entity.pdbx_description
1 polymer ?
#
loop_
_entity_poly.entity_id
_entity_poly.type
_entity_poly.pdbx_seq_one_letter_code
_entity_poly.pdbx_strand_id
1 'polypeptide(L)' 'MATGNLGDCSALGGGVQELRIGFGPGYRIYFGREENDVILLWGGTKHQQAKDISRAKIYWTEYQTRNLA' A
#
# COMPACT_ATOMS: atom_id res chain seq x y z
N MET A 1 -8.08 20.09 -1.48
CA MET A 1 -7.67 19.93 -1.47
C MET A 1 -7.23 19.40 -1.61
N ALA A 2 -7.09 19.22 -1.62
CA ALA A 2 -6.57 18.74 -1.70
C ALA A 2 -6.26 18.14 -1.60
N THR A 3 -6.31 18.24 -1.49
CA THR A 3 -6.10 17.66 -1.39
C THR A 3 -5.79 16.74 -1.37
N GLY A 4 -6.13 16.68 -0.78
CA GLY A 4 -5.79 15.30 -0.65
C GLY A 4 -4.87 14.79 -1.63
N ASN A 5 -4.13 15.59 -1.90
CA ASN A 5 -3.17 15.25 -2.88
C ASN A 5 -2.13 14.38 -2.24
N LEU A 6 -2.44 13.11 -2.14
CA LEU A 6 -1.45 12.16 -1.71
C LEU A 6 -0.38 11.97 -2.76
N GLY A 7 -0.41 12.82 -3.77
CA GLY A 7 0.64 12.80 -4.77
C GLY A 7 0.68 11.51 -5.55
N ASP A 8 1.68 10.72 -5.31
CA ASP A 8 1.98 9.58 -6.17
C ASP A 8 1.41 8.27 -5.65
N CYS A 9 0.10 8.17 -5.65
CA CYS A 9 -0.58 6.92 -5.35
C CYS A 9 -0.86 6.16 -6.62
N SER A 10 -0.63 4.85 -6.60
CA SER A 10 -0.91 3.97 -7.73
C SER A 10 -1.59 2.71 -7.26
N ALA A 11 -2.54 2.24 -8.04
CA ALA A 11 -3.19 0.96 -7.76
C ALA A 11 -2.30 -0.17 -8.25
N LEU A 12 -2.13 -1.19 -7.41
CA LEU A 12 -1.29 -2.33 -7.74
C LEU A 12 -2.09 -3.58 -8.08
N GLY A 13 -3.42 -3.48 -7.99
CA GLY A 13 -4.27 -4.62 -8.21
C GLY A 13 -4.60 -5.33 -6.89
N GLY A 14 -5.67 -6.09 -6.90
CA GLY A 14 -6.08 -6.84 -5.72
C GLY A 14 -6.50 -5.98 -4.54
N GLY A 15 -6.73 -4.70 -4.75
CA GLY A 15 -7.12 -3.80 -3.67
C GLY A 15 -5.95 -3.14 -2.96
N VAL A 16 -4.72 -3.40 -3.40
CA VAL A 16 -3.53 -2.82 -2.79
C VAL A 16 -3.11 -1.59 -3.57
N GLN A 17 -2.70 -0.56 -2.84
CA GLN A 17 -2.21 0.68 -3.43
C GLN A 17 -0.84 1.01 -2.87
N GLU A 18 -0.11 1.81 -3.62
CA GLU A 18 1.24 2.22 -3.28
C GLU A 18 1.29 3.74 -3.20
N LEU A 19 1.86 4.26 -2.13
CA LEU A 19 2.15 5.69 -2.00
C LEU A 19 3.66 5.87 -2.07
N ARG A 20 4.11 6.70 -3.00
CA ARG A 20 5.53 6.97 -3.17
C ARG A 20 5.88 8.28 -2.48
N ILE A 21 6.94 8.23 -1.68
CA ILE A 21 7.46 9.40 -0.99
C ILE A 21 8.81 9.70 -1.61
N GLY A 22 8.93 10.86 -2.23
CA GLY A 22 10.01 11.15 -3.15
C GLY A 22 11.27 11.74 -2.56
N PHE A 23 11.54 11.59 -1.28
CA PHE A 23 12.79 12.09 -0.73
C PHE A 23 13.58 10.94 -0.10
N GLY A 24 14.87 11.22 0.12
CA GLY A 24 15.78 10.19 0.61
C GLY A 24 15.95 9.10 -0.43
N PRO A 25 16.03 7.85 0.00
CA PRO A 25 16.24 6.73 -0.94
C PRO A 25 14.98 6.34 -1.70
N GLY A 26 13.89 7.10 -1.53
CA GLY A 26 12.64 6.76 -2.19
C GLY A 26 11.85 5.75 -1.39
N TYR A 27 10.98 6.23 -0.52
CA TYR A 27 10.18 5.33 0.32
C TYR A 27 8.87 5.03 -0.35
N ARG A 28 8.33 3.85 -0.04
CA ARG A 28 7.05 3.41 -0.55
C ARG A 28 6.23 2.81 0.56
N ILE A 29 4.96 3.18 0.60
CA ILE A 29 4.05 2.67 1.60
C ILE A 29 2.93 1.96 0.88
N TYR A 30 2.64 0.72 1.28
CA TYR A 30 1.62 -0.11 0.65
C TYR A 30 0.44 -0.22 1.59
N PHE A 31 -0.75 -0.01 1.06
CA PHE A 31 -1.94 -0.01 1.88
C PHE A 31 -3.13 -0.55 1.09
N GLY A 32 -4.12 -1.05 1.84
CA GLY A 32 -5.39 -1.42 1.28
C GLY A 32 -6.45 -0.45 1.75
N ARG A 33 -7.51 -0.31 0.99
CA ARG A 33 -8.62 0.54 1.38
C ARG A 33 -9.87 -0.30 1.53
N GLU A 34 -10.57 -0.08 2.63
CA GLU A 34 -11.80 -0.80 2.92
C GLU A 34 -12.81 0.23 3.40
N GLU A 35 -13.77 0.57 2.56
CA GLU A 35 -14.76 1.59 2.83
C GLU A 35 -14.07 2.90 3.19
N ASN A 36 -14.12 3.30 4.46
CA ASN A 36 -13.52 4.53 4.90
C ASN A 36 -12.18 4.34 5.60
N ASP A 37 -11.71 3.10 5.66
CA ASP A 37 -10.50 2.77 6.39
C ASP A 37 -9.32 2.59 5.45
N VAL A 38 -8.15 2.96 5.94
CA VAL A 38 -6.89 2.70 5.26
C VAL A 38 -6.11 1.72 6.13
N ILE A 39 -5.75 0.60 5.54
CA ILE A 39 -5.07 -0.47 6.26
C ILE A 39 -3.62 -0.50 5.77
N LEU A 40 -2.70 -0.12 6.63
CA LEU A 40 -1.29 -0.14 6.27
C LEU A 40 -0.80 -1.58 6.25
N LEU A 41 -0.13 -1.95 5.17
CA LEU A 41 0.30 -3.33 4.95
C LEU A 41 1.80 -3.50 5.08
N TRP A 42 2.57 -2.61 4.46
CA TRP A 42 4.02 -2.76 4.44
C TRP A 42 4.63 -1.44 4.00
N GLY A 43 5.91 -1.27 4.28
CA GLY A 43 6.65 -0.10 3.80
C GLY A 43 8.08 -0.50 3.50
N GLY A 44 8.69 0.20 2.57
CA GLY A 44 10.06 -0.09 2.22
C GLY A 44 10.60 0.95 1.27
N THR A 45 11.77 0.66 0.70
CA THR A 45 12.40 1.54 -0.27
C THR A 45 12.15 1.03 -1.67
N LYS A 46 12.44 1.87 -2.66
CA LYS A 46 12.21 1.47 -4.03
C LYS A 46 13.07 0.29 -4.47
N HIS A 47 14.19 0.06 -3.79
CA HIS A 47 15.07 -1.04 -4.14
C HIS A 47 14.45 -2.41 -3.88
N GLN A 48 13.49 -2.49 -2.98
CA GLN A 48 12.84 -3.75 -2.64
C GLN A 48 11.40 -3.79 -3.07
N GLN A 49 11.05 -2.96 -4.04
CA GLN A 49 9.66 -2.79 -4.43
C GLN A 49 8.98 -4.10 -4.81
N ALA A 50 9.63 -4.93 -5.62
CA ALA A 50 8.99 -6.15 -6.09
C ALA A 50 8.64 -7.10 -4.94
N LYS A 51 9.58 -7.28 -4.02
CA LYS A 51 9.34 -8.13 -2.85
C LYS A 51 8.26 -7.54 -1.96
N ASP A 52 8.31 -6.23 -1.79
CA ASP A 52 7.39 -5.57 -0.88
C ASP A 52 5.97 -5.59 -1.41
N ILE A 53 5.80 -5.46 -2.71
CA ILE A 53 4.48 -5.56 -3.32
C ILE A 53 3.88 -6.94 -3.08
N SER A 54 4.67 -7.99 -3.32
CA SER A 54 4.21 -9.35 -3.08
C SER A 54 3.80 -9.54 -1.62
N ARG A 55 4.62 -9.03 -0.72
CA ARG A 55 4.35 -9.15 0.71
C ARG A 55 3.10 -8.41 1.11
N ALA A 56 2.92 -7.21 0.57
CA ALA A 56 1.73 -6.41 0.87
C ALA A 56 0.47 -7.11 0.40
N LYS A 57 0.52 -7.72 -0.77
CA LYS A 57 -0.64 -8.43 -1.30
C LYS A 57 -0.99 -9.65 -0.45
N ILE A 58 0.02 -10.34 0.06
CA ILE A 58 -0.22 -11.46 0.95
C ILE A 58 -0.89 -10.99 2.24
N TYR A 59 -0.38 -9.92 2.82
CA TYR A 59 -0.97 -9.37 4.04
C TYR A 59 -2.39 -8.88 3.82
N TRP A 60 -2.65 -8.29 2.67
CA TRP A 60 -4.00 -7.83 2.36
C TRP A 60 -4.97 -8.99 2.27
N THR A 61 -4.54 -10.07 1.62
CA THR A 61 -5.37 -11.27 1.51
C THR A 61 -5.64 -11.87 2.89
N GLU A 62 -4.63 -11.93 3.73
CA GLU A 62 -4.79 -12.45 5.08
C GLU A 62 -5.74 -11.59 5.90
N TYR A 63 -5.62 -10.28 5.77
CA TYR A 63 -6.49 -9.36 6.48
C TYR A 63 -7.94 -9.57 6.07
N GLN A 64 -8.18 -9.65 4.77
CA GLN A 64 -9.53 -9.85 4.26
C GLN A 64 -10.11 -11.18 4.72
N THR A 65 -9.29 -12.21 4.71
CA THR A 65 -9.73 -13.54 5.15
C THR A 65 -10.15 -13.53 6.61
N ARG A 66 -9.38 -12.86 7.45
CA ARG A 66 -9.73 -12.78 8.87
C ARG A 66 -11.03 -12.03 9.07
N ASN A 67 -11.27 -11.01 8.28
CA ASN A 67 -12.46 -10.20 8.47
C ASN A 67 -13.71 -10.86 7.95
N LEU A 68 -13.57 -11.91 7.17
CA LEU A 68 -14.72 -12.68 6.72
C LEU A 68 -15.20 -13.70 7.75
N ALA A 69 -14.41 -13.96 8.73
CA ALA A 69 -14.73 -14.99 9.74
C ALA A 69 -15.83 -14.54 10.73
#